data_abb931dfedd4fdecf389704fccda1a36
#
_entry.id   abb931dfedd4fdecf389704fccda1a36
#
_cell.length_a   1.000
_cell.length_b   1.000
_cell.length_c   1.000
_cell.angle_alpha   90.00
_cell.angle_beta   90.00
_cell.angle_gamma   90.00
#
_symmetry.space_group_name_H-M   'P 1'
#
loop_
_entity.id
_entity.type
_entity.pdbx_description
1 polymer ?
#
loop_
_entity_poly.entity_id
_entity_poly.type
_entity_poly.pdbx_seq_one_letter_code
_entity_poly.pdbx_strand_id
1 'polypeptide(L)'
;MKRLMLLGGIRYLLPVIKAAHEQGYYVITADYLPNNIAHKYSDEYVNVSIIDKEAVLKVAQEKKIDGIMSFGVDPGVVSAAYVAEKMGLPFQCSYEVACILQDKSRFRQFLSENDFNCPKAKGYNEIEEALTDADDFTWPVIVKPVDSAGSKGVSKVTDKQDLRQAITTALGSSISKRFIIEEFLDVEGFQSSADVFAVDGRLAYPAYSDQLFDPKAPNPYTPAVEIWPSSMPISVQNDLNQQLQRLFTLLGIRNGIFNVESRLCSNGKAYLMEVSPRGGGNRIAELQTMATGQDLILAELNQVLGNSVANITTPVYDGVWCNYIIHSCEHGILRSIDIDPDFKCHYVRDEGYNLHPGDTVEPFTGANTSLGTLFLRTDTREEMDVILSSVYNKITIKLR
;
A
#
# COMPACT_ATOMS: atom_id res chain seq x y z
N MET A 1 26.11 -2.43 -17.34
CA MET A 1 24.79 -1.82 -17.07
C MET A 1 24.03 -2.77 -16.15
N LYS A 2 23.62 -2.32 -14.96
CA LYS A 2 22.84 -3.16 -14.01
C LYS A 2 21.45 -3.44 -14.58
N ARG A 3 20.93 -4.63 -14.30
CA ARG A 3 19.62 -5.13 -14.77
C ARG A 3 18.67 -5.25 -13.60
N LEU A 4 17.60 -4.49 -13.64
CA LEU A 4 16.55 -4.46 -12.63
C LEU A 4 15.32 -5.21 -13.12
N MET A 5 14.79 -6.16 -12.35
CA MET A 5 13.50 -6.80 -12.60
C MET A 5 12.44 -6.18 -11.72
N LEU A 6 11.33 -5.75 -12.31
CA LEU A 6 10.15 -5.23 -11.64
C LEU A 6 9.01 -6.23 -11.77
N LEU A 7 8.47 -6.70 -10.65
CA LEU A 7 7.33 -7.60 -10.62
C LEU A 7 6.02 -6.82 -10.67
N GLY A 8 5.23 -7.09 -11.69
CA GLY A 8 4.01 -6.39 -12.04
C GLY A 8 4.13 -5.62 -13.35
N GLY A 9 3.03 -4.99 -13.76
CA GLY A 9 2.96 -4.23 -15.02
C GLY A 9 2.10 -2.98 -14.90
N ILE A 10 1.61 -2.67 -13.70
CA ILE A 10 0.69 -1.54 -13.47
C ILE A 10 1.44 -0.21 -13.41
N ARG A 11 0.66 0.88 -13.47
CA ARG A 11 1.18 2.26 -13.53
C ARG A 11 2.07 2.69 -12.37
N TYR A 12 1.94 2.06 -11.19
CA TYR A 12 2.79 2.37 -10.03
C TYR A 12 4.28 2.09 -10.27
N LEU A 13 4.60 1.29 -11.30
CA LEU A 13 5.98 1.05 -11.71
C LEU A 13 6.56 2.14 -12.61
N LEU A 14 5.74 3.03 -13.19
CA LEU A 14 6.24 4.05 -14.13
C LEU A 14 7.28 4.99 -13.51
N PRO A 15 7.09 5.55 -12.31
CA PRO A 15 8.10 6.39 -11.68
C PRO A 15 9.38 5.60 -11.34
N VAL A 16 9.27 4.31 -11.00
CA VAL A 16 10.43 3.43 -10.75
C VAL A 16 11.22 3.18 -12.04
N ILE A 17 10.52 2.91 -13.16
CA ILE A 17 11.15 2.73 -14.48
C ILE A 17 11.89 4.01 -14.89
N LYS A 18 11.24 5.16 -14.74
CA LYS A 18 11.83 6.46 -15.03
C LYS A 18 13.11 6.67 -14.23
N ALA A 19 13.04 6.52 -12.91
CA ALA A 19 14.19 6.68 -12.03
C ALA A 19 15.33 5.70 -12.36
N ALA A 20 15.01 4.45 -12.70
CA ALA A 20 15.99 3.45 -13.11
C ALA A 20 16.69 3.82 -14.42
N HIS A 21 15.95 4.32 -15.42
CA HIS A 21 16.53 4.79 -16.68
C HIS A 21 17.40 6.03 -16.50
N GLU A 22 17.03 6.96 -15.62
CA GLU A 22 17.85 8.13 -15.28
C GLU A 22 19.19 7.74 -14.65
N GLN A 23 19.24 6.57 -13.98
CA GLN A 23 20.47 5.98 -13.45
C GLN A 23 21.20 5.08 -14.47
N GLY A 24 20.70 4.95 -15.69
CA GLY A 24 21.29 4.13 -16.74
C GLY A 24 21.11 2.62 -16.52
N TYR A 25 20.07 2.16 -15.82
CA TYR A 25 19.79 0.75 -15.59
C TYR A 25 18.89 0.19 -16.70
N TYR A 26 19.05 -1.10 -16.98
CA TYR A 26 18.20 -1.85 -17.90
C TYR A 26 17.01 -2.44 -17.12
N VAL A 27 15.79 -2.13 -17.51
CA VAL A 27 14.59 -2.48 -16.78
C VAL A 27 13.83 -3.60 -17.46
N ILE A 28 13.55 -4.67 -16.72
CA ILE A 28 12.74 -5.82 -17.14
C ILE A 28 11.45 -5.81 -16.31
N THR A 29 10.29 -5.72 -16.96
CA THR A 29 9.01 -5.92 -16.28
C THR A 29 8.52 -7.35 -16.47
N ALA A 30 7.97 -7.95 -15.40
CA ALA A 30 7.49 -9.33 -15.39
C ALA A 30 6.04 -9.36 -14.87
N ASP A 31 5.11 -9.85 -15.68
CA ASP A 31 3.69 -10.00 -15.34
C ASP A 31 3.04 -11.00 -16.31
N TYR A 32 1.93 -11.63 -15.90
CA TYR A 32 1.15 -12.50 -16.79
C TYR A 32 0.19 -11.75 -17.70
N LEU A 33 -0.07 -10.46 -17.42
CA LEU A 33 -0.95 -9.58 -18.21
C LEU A 33 -0.13 -8.75 -19.22
N PRO A 34 -0.08 -9.14 -20.51
CA PRO A 34 0.86 -8.56 -21.48
C PRO A 34 0.53 -7.12 -21.88
N ASN A 35 -0.68 -6.64 -21.62
CA ASN A 35 -1.14 -5.31 -22.02
C ASN A 35 -0.96 -4.24 -20.93
N ASN A 36 -0.37 -4.58 -19.79
CA ASN A 36 -0.14 -3.64 -18.71
C ASN A 36 0.78 -2.50 -19.15
N ILE A 37 0.48 -1.30 -18.66
CA ILE A 37 1.08 -0.04 -19.14
C ILE A 37 2.59 0.02 -18.94
N ALA A 38 3.11 -0.52 -17.84
CA ALA A 38 4.53 -0.45 -17.51
C ALA A 38 5.43 -1.15 -18.54
N HIS A 39 4.91 -2.19 -19.23
CA HIS A 39 5.66 -2.93 -20.25
C HIS A 39 6.04 -2.08 -21.48
N LYS A 40 5.30 -1.00 -21.74
CA LYS A 40 5.59 -0.07 -22.83
C LYS A 40 6.78 0.86 -22.55
N TYR A 41 7.17 0.95 -21.28
CA TYR A 41 8.22 1.86 -20.82
C TYR A 41 9.46 1.14 -20.32
N SER A 42 9.40 -0.18 -20.09
CA SER A 42 10.57 -1.01 -19.77
C SER A 42 11.34 -1.38 -21.04
N ASP A 43 12.60 -1.75 -20.87
CA ASP A 43 13.45 -2.22 -21.98
C ASP A 43 13.04 -3.62 -22.44
N GLU A 44 12.51 -4.43 -21.54
CA GLU A 44 12.10 -5.80 -21.81
C GLU A 44 10.87 -6.17 -20.98
N TYR A 45 9.97 -6.95 -21.58
CA TYR A 45 8.82 -7.57 -20.92
C TYR A 45 8.96 -9.08 -20.94
N VAL A 46 8.66 -9.73 -19.80
CA VAL A 46 8.60 -11.18 -19.68
C VAL A 46 7.23 -11.61 -19.17
N ASN A 47 6.58 -12.53 -19.90
CA ASN A 47 5.31 -13.09 -19.50
C ASN A 47 5.53 -14.20 -18.47
N VAL A 48 5.32 -13.89 -17.19
CA VAL A 48 5.41 -14.83 -16.09
C VAL A 48 4.50 -14.40 -14.95
N SER A 49 3.84 -15.33 -14.28
CA SER A 49 3.04 -15.03 -13.10
C SER A 49 3.93 -14.60 -11.93
N ILE A 50 3.72 -13.40 -11.41
CA ILE A 50 4.52 -12.84 -10.29
C ILE A 50 4.32 -13.56 -8.96
N ILE A 51 3.28 -14.40 -8.83
CA ILE A 51 3.05 -15.23 -7.64
C ILE A 51 3.72 -16.61 -7.75
N ASP A 52 4.20 -17.01 -8.93
CA ASP A 52 4.98 -18.24 -9.15
C ASP A 52 6.46 -17.92 -8.95
N LYS A 53 6.90 -18.02 -7.70
CA LYS A 53 8.27 -17.67 -7.30
C LYS A 53 9.34 -18.50 -8.01
N GLU A 54 9.05 -19.78 -8.37
CA GLU A 54 10.02 -20.63 -9.07
C GLU A 54 10.15 -20.23 -10.54
N ALA A 55 9.03 -19.91 -11.20
CA ALA A 55 9.07 -19.41 -12.56
C ALA A 55 9.76 -18.04 -12.63
N VAL A 56 9.50 -17.15 -11.66
CA VAL A 56 10.20 -15.84 -11.55
C VAL A 56 11.69 -16.05 -11.33
N LEU A 57 12.10 -16.96 -10.43
CA LEU A 57 13.52 -17.29 -10.20
C LEU A 57 14.23 -17.75 -11.46
N LYS A 58 13.61 -18.68 -12.20
CA LYS A 58 14.16 -19.17 -13.47
C LYS A 58 14.41 -18.02 -14.46
N VAL A 59 13.41 -17.16 -14.66
CA VAL A 59 13.54 -16.00 -15.55
C VAL A 59 14.62 -15.02 -15.04
N ALA A 60 14.65 -14.75 -13.74
CA ALA A 60 15.63 -13.85 -13.13
C ALA A 60 17.08 -14.34 -13.37
N GLN A 61 17.31 -15.64 -13.23
CA GLN A 61 18.61 -16.29 -13.52
C GLN A 61 18.98 -16.20 -15.01
N GLU A 62 18.02 -16.52 -15.91
CA GLU A 62 18.21 -16.43 -17.37
C GLU A 62 18.55 -15.00 -17.80
N LYS A 63 17.88 -14.00 -17.21
CA LYS A 63 18.09 -12.57 -17.49
C LYS A 63 19.28 -11.98 -16.77
N LYS A 64 19.92 -12.72 -15.84
CA LYS A 64 21.08 -12.29 -15.04
C LYS A 64 20.87 -10.92 -14.41
N ILE A 65 19.78 -10.80 -13.64
CA ILE A 65 19.42 -9.56 -12.97
C ILE A 65 20.40 -9.23 -11.83
N ASP A 66 20.57 -7.93 -11.55
CA ASP A 66 21.37 -7.39 -10.44
C ASP A 66 20.50 -6.95 -9.26
N GLY A 67 19.17 -6.83 -9.47
CA GLY A 67 18.20 -6.46 -8.45
C GLY A 67 16.79 -6.80 -8.88
N ILE A 68 15.92 -6.96 -7.88
CA ILE A 68 14.49 -7.25 -8.08
C ILE A 68 13.67 -6.44 -7.08
N MET A 69 12.52 -5.93 -7.50
CA MET A 69 11.57 -5.28 -6.60
C MET A 69 10.12 -5.45 -7.04
N SER A 70 9.22 -5.27 -6.09
CA SER A 70 7.79 -5.18 -6.29
C SER A 70 7.32 -3.88 -5.64
N PHE A 71 6.98 -2.87 -6.42
CA PHE A 71 6.63 -1.53 -5.93
C PHE A 71 5.15 -1.24 -6.16
N GLY A 72 4.39 -1.01 -5.07
CA GLY A 72 2.94 -0.85 -5.15
C GLY A 72 2.17 -2.12 -5.59
N VAL A 73 2.82 -3.30 -5.57
CA VAL A 73 2.26 -4.57 -6.08
C VAL A 73 2.49 -5.68 -5.05
N ASP A 74 1.58 -5.82 -4.07
CA ASP A 74 1.70 -6.80 -2.98
C ASP A 74 1.88 -8.25 -3.45
N PRO A 75 1.17 -8.76 -4.48
CA PRO A 75 1.31 -10.15 -4.91
C PRO A 75 2.73 -10.55 -5.34
N GLY A 76 3.55 -9.59 -5.77
CA GLY A 76 4.93 -9.85 -6.21
C GLY A 76 5.97 -9.88 -5.09
N VAL A 77 5.64 -9.36 -3.90
CA VAL A 77 6.61 -9.15 -2.81
C VAL A 77 7.27 -10.45 -2.34
N VAL A 78 6.48 -11.50 -2.11
CA VAL A 78 6.98 -12.80 -1.64
C VAL A 78 7.90 -13.44 -2.67
N SER A 79 7.55 -13.34 -3.97
CA SER A 79 8.39 -13.84 -5.06
C SER A 79 9.68 -13.03 -5.20
N ALA A 80 9.61 -11.70 -5.06
CA ALA A 80 10.80 -10.85 -5.10
C ALA A 80 11.79 -11.19 -3.98
N ALA A 81 11.29 -11.35 -2.74
CA ALA A 81 12.12 -11.75 -1.60
C ALA A 81 12.74 -13.14 -1.80
N TYR A 82 11.96 -14.10 -2.32
CA TYR A 82 12.46 -15.44 -2.64
C TYR A 82 13.60 -15.44 -3.66
N VAL A 83 13.38 -14.73 -4.77
CA VAL A 83 14.39 -14.61 -5.83
C VAL A 83 15.65 -13.91 -5.33
N ALA A 84 15.50 -12.81 -4.60
CA ALA A 84 16.62 -12.09 -4.02
C ALA A 84 17.45 -12.99 -3.10
N GLU A 85 16.81 -13.75 -2.21
CA GLU A 85 17.49 -14.69 -1.30
C GLU A 85 18.21 -15.81 -2.06
N LYS A 86 17.56 -16.43 -3.07
CA LYS A 86 18.15 -17.51 -3.87
C LYS A 86 19.31 -17.07 -4.75
N MET A 87 19.31 -15.81 -5.18
CA MET A 87 20.36 -15.24 -6.02
C MET A 87 21.41 -14.45 -5.22
N GLY A 88 21.24 -14.29 -3.90
CA GLY A 88 22.13 -13.49 -3.06
C GLY A 88 22.07 -12.00 -3.37
N LEU A 89 20.92 -11.50 -3.83
CA LEU A 89 20.69 -10.08 -4.14
C LEU A 89 20.21 -9.34 -2.89
N PRO A 90 20.49 -8.03 -2.78
CA PRO A 90 19.94 -7.20 -1.71
C PRO A 90 18.40 -7.14 -1.80
N PHE A 91 17.74 -7.18 -0.64
CA PHE A 91 16.30 -6.99 -0.51
C PHE A 91 15.97 -6.41 0.89
N GLN A 92 14.74 -5.91 1.08
CA GLN A 92 14.32 -5.28 2.33
C GLN A 92 14.31 -6.26 3.50
N CYS A 93 13.98 -7.52 3.24
CA CYS A 93 13.86 -8.58 4.26
C CYS A 93 14.12 -9.96 3.65
N SER A 94 14.27 -10.98 4.50
CA SER A 94 14.35 -12.37 4.07
C SER A 94 13.01 -12.86 3.48
N TYR A 95 13.05 -13.96 2.73
CA TYR A 95 11.85 -14.60 2.20
C TYR A 95 10.86 -14.98 3.32
N GLU A 96 11.34 -15.51 4.44
CA GLU A 96 10.50 -15.88 5.58
C GLU A 96 9.80 -14.64 6.17
N VAL A 97 10.51 -13.53 6.33
CA VAL A 97 9.93 -12.26 6.81
C VAL A 97 8.90 -11.72 5.84
N ALA A 98 9.15 -11.77 4.53
CA ALA A 98 8.15 -11.39 3.53
C ALA A 98 6.87 -12.25 3.64
N CYS A 99 7.01 -13.57 3.87
CA CYS A 99 5.88 -14.45 4.10
C CYS A 99 5.10 -14.12 5.40
N ILE A 100 5.78 -13.69 6.47
CA ILE A 100 5.10 -13.24 7.70
C ILE A 100 4.33 -11.96 7.43
N LEU A 101 4.95 -10.97 6.81
CA LEU A 101 4.35 -9.65 6.59
C LEU A 101 3.21 -9.65 5.57
N GLN A 102 3.24 -10.55 4.57
CA GLN A 102 2.22 -10.61 3.51
C GLN A 102 1.05 -11.55 3.81
N ASP A 103 1.13 -12.38 4.86
CA ASP A 103 0.03 -13.22 5.37
C ASP A 103 -0.52 -12.63 6.67
N LYS A 104 -1.73 -12.06 6.61
CA LYS A 104 -2.35 -11.38 7.75
C LYS A 104 -2.49 -12.27 8.99
N SER A 105 -2.69 -13.59 8.80
CA SER A 105 -2.76 -14.55 9.92
C SER A 105 -1.40 -14.72 10.58
N ARG A 106 -0.34 -14.89 9.78
CA ARG A 106 1.04 -15.02 10.29
C ARG A 106 1.52 -13.72 10.95
N PHE A 107 1.16 -12.57 10.36
CA PHE A 107 1.52 -11.28 10.93
C PHE A 107 0.82 -11.05 12.28
N ARG A 108 -0.48 -11.34 12.41
CA ARG A 108 -1.18 -11.25 13.71
C ARG A 108 -0.62 -12.20 14.74
N GLN A 109 -0.30 -13.44 14.35
CA GLN A 109 0.36 -14.40 15.22
C GLN A 109 1.72 -13.86 15.72
N PHE A 110 2.55 -13.36 14.81
CA PHE A 110 3.85 -12.77 15.17
C PHE A 110 3.71 -11.60 16.15
N LEU A 111 2.76 -10.68 15.89
CA LEU A 111 2.50 -9.55 16.78
C LEU A 111 2.06 -10.02 18.17
N SER A 112 1.15 -10.98 18.25
CA SER A 112 0.66 -11.53 19.53
C SER A 112 1.75 -12.26 20.32
N GLU A 113 2.55 -13.10 19.67
CA GLU A 113 3.65 -13.86 20.30
C GLU A 113 4.78 -12.95 20.79
N ASN A 114 4.86 -11.72 20.30
CA ASN A 114 5.88 -10.74 20.70
C ASN A 114 5.28 -9.55 21.46
N ASP A 115 4.13 -9.68 22.11
CA ASP A 115 3.52 -8.65 22.97
C ASP A 115 3.33 -7.27 22.32
N PHE A 116 2.99 -7.23 21.04
CA PHE A 116 2.50 -6.02 20.38
C PHE A 116 1.02 -5.79 20.66
N ASN A 117 0.59 -4.54 20.52
CA ASN A 117 -0.86 -4.27 20.43
C ASN A 117 -1.41 -5.00 19.19
N CYS A 118 -2.29 -5.97 19.42
CA CYS A 118 -2.87 -6.82 18.39
C CYS A 118 -4.32 -7.14 18.73
N PRO A 119 -5.27 -7.07 17.78
CA PRO A 119 -6.60 -7.63 18.01
C PRO A 119 -6.49 -9.15 18.17
N LYS A 120 -7.36 -9.77 18.97
CA LYS A 120 -7.47 -11.22 18.98
C LYS A 120 -7.86 -11.66 17.56
N ALA A 121 -7.07 -12.57 17.01
CA ALA A 121 -7.24 -13.00 15.63
C ALA A 121 -6.85 -14.48 15.46
N LYS A 122 -7.49 -15.17 14.52
CA LYS A 122 -7.14 -16.54 14.13
C LYS A 122 -7.36 -16.73 12.63
N GLY A 123 -6.37 -17.31 11.97
CA GLY A 123 -6.46 -17.72 10.55
C GLY A 123 -7.05 -19.12 10.41
N TYR A 124 -7.77 -19.35 9.32
CA TYR A 124 -8.49 -20.58 9.04
C TYR A 124 -8.32 -21.04 7.60
N ASN A 125 -8.36 -22.35 7.41
CA ASN A 125 -8.46 -23.00 6.11
C ASN A 125 -9.89 -23.53 5.86
N GLU A 126 -10.62 -23.88 6.93
CA GLU A 126 -11.91 -24.52 6.87
C GLU A 126 -13.01 -23.66 7.52
N ILE A 127 -14.17 -23.58 6.85
CA ILE A 127 -15.32 -22.78 7.31
C ILE A 127 -15.86 -23.33 8.63
N GLU A 128 -16.01 -24.66 8.74
CA GLU A 128 -16.63 -25.30 9.91
C GLU A 128 -15.81 -25.11 11.18
N GLU A 129 -14.48 -25.09 11.08
CA GLU A 129 -13.62 -24.76 12.20
C GLU A 129 -13.90 -23.34 12.71
N ALA A 130 -13.94 -22.37 11.79
CA ALA A 130 -14.20 -20.97 12.13
C ALA A 130 -15.60 -20.74 12.76
N LEU A 131 -16.61 -21.48 12.30
CA LEU A 131 -17.96 -21.41 12.88
C LEU A 131 -18.00 -22.03 14.28
N THR A 132 -17.23 -23.06 14.54
CA THR A 132 -17.10 -23.67 15.87
C THR A 132 -16.45 -22.71 16.86
N ASP A 133 -15.42 -21.98 16.42
CA ASP A 133 -14.67 -21.02 17.24
C ASP A 133 -15.36 -19.64 17.36
N ALA A 134 -16.53 -19.44 16.74
CA ALA A 134 -17.20 -18.14 16.68
C ALA A 134 -17.51 -17.53 18.06
N ASP A 135 -17.69 -18.39 19.09
CA ASP A 135 -17.94 -17.97 20.47
C ASP A 135 -16.67 -17.51 21.21
N ASP A 136 -15.51 -17.80 20.69
CA ASP A 136 -14.22 -17.39 21.27
C ASP A 136 -13.87 -15.93 21.02
N PHE A 137 -14.57 -15.25 20.10
CA PHE A 137 -14.32 -13.86 19.74
C PHE A 137 -15.26 -12.88 20.44
N THR A 138 -14.74 -11.68 20.73
CA THR A 138 -15.55 -10.52 21.09
C THR A 138 -16.13 -9.89 19.83
N TRP A 139 -17.45 -9.81 19.75
CA TRP A 139 -18.17 -9.27 18.60
C TRP A 139 -18.33 -7.74 18.70
N PRO A 140 -18.35 -7.00 17.58
CA PRO A 140 -18.27 -7.46 16.19
C PRO A 140 -16.89 -7.96 15.79
N VAL A 141 -16.81 -8.70 14.66
CA VAL A 141 -15.55 -9.18 14.10
C VAL A 141 -15.34 -8.68 12.66
N ILE A 142 -14.10 -8.70 12.21
CA ILE A 142 -13.72 -8.54 10.81
C ILE A 142 -13.37 -9.92 10.24
N VAL A 143 -13.92 -10.23 9.08
CA VAL A 143 -13.56 -11.40 8.26
C VAL A 143 -12.92 -10.91 6.98
N LYS A 144 -11.74 -11.41 6.66
CA LYS A 144 -10.99 -10.98 5.46
C LYS A 144 -10.05 -12.06 4.93
N PRO A 145 -9.65 -12.01 3.63
CA PRO A 145 -8.61 -12.88 3.09
C PRO A 145 -7.28 -12.65 3.81
N VAL A 146 -6.45 -13.69 3.95
CA VAL A 146 -5.11 -13.53 4.55
C VAL A 146 -4.14 -12.80 3.62
N ASP A 147 -4.35 -12.83 2.29
CA ASP A 147 -3.41 -12.49 1.22
C ASP A 147 -3.98 -11.57 0.13
N SER A 148 -5.05 -10.83 0.43
CA SER A 148 -5.64 -9.85 -0.48
C SER A 148 -5.28 -8.42 -0.07
N ALA A 149 -5.10 -7.54 -1.05
CA ALA A 149 -4.84 -6.11 -0.88
C ALA A 149 -6.03 -5.25 -1.33
N GLY A 150 -6.06 -3.98 -0.90
CA GLY A 150 -7.06 -2.99 -1.29
C GLY A 150 -8.47 -3.29 -0.76
N SER A 151 -8.57 -3.79 0.45
CA SER A 151 -9.82 -4.08 1.18
C SER A 151 -10.79 -5.04 0.47
N LYS A 152 -10.31 -5.84 -0.49
CA LYS A 152 -11.13 -6.82 -1.21
C LYS A 152 -11.50 -7.98 -0.29
N GLY A 153 -12.79 -8.33 -0.26
CA GLY A 153 -13.28 -9.46 0.54
C GLY A 153 -13.31 -9.19 2.04
N VAL A 154 -13.19 -7.94 2.49
CA VAL A 154 -13.28 -7.54 3.89
C VAL A 154 -14.74 -7.33 4.28
N SER A 155 -15.18 -7.94 5.38
CA SER A 155 -16.53 -7.80 5.93
C SER A 155 -16.48 -7.55 7.42
N LYS A 156 -17.21 -6.54 7.91
CA LYS A 156 -17.53 -6.39 9.32
C LYS A 156 -18.79 -7.20 9.61
N VAL A 157 -18.73 -8.10 10.57
CA VAL A 157 -19.82 -9.01 10.93
C VAL A 157 -20.26 -8.72 12.36
N THR A 158 -21.52 -8.39 12.54
CA THR A 158 -22.14 -8.08 13.84
C THR A 158 -22.97 -9.22 14.38
N ASP A 159 -23.50 -10.07 13.49
CA ASP A 159 -24.32 -11.23 13.87
C ASP A 159 -23.63 -12.53 13.37
N LYS A 160 -23.57 -13.52 14.24
CA LYS A 160 -23.00 -14.84 13.93
C LYS A 160 -23.67 -15.54 12.75
N GLN A 161 -24.95 -15.25 12.49
CA GLN A 161 -25.69 -15.79 11.36
C GLN A 161 -25.10 -15.39 10.01
N ASP A 162 -24.47 -14.22 9.93
CA ASP A 162 -23.84 -13.68 8.72
C ASP A 162 -22.40 -14.18 8.52
N LEU A 163 -21.80 -14.84 9.51
CA LEU A 163 -20.41 -15.24 9.51
C LEU A 163 -20.06 -16.13 8.30
N ARG A 164 -20.87 -17.13 7.99
CA ARG A 164 -20.64 -18.03 6.86
C ARG A 164 -20.60 -17.29 5.53
N GLN A 165 -21.48 -16.32 5.33
CA GLN A 165 -21.51 -15.51 4.11
C GLN A 165 -20.25 -14.62 4.00
N ALA A 166 -19.85 -14.01 5.10
CA ALA A 166 -18.63 -13.20 5.14
C ALA A 166 -17.35 -14.02 4.84
N ILE A 167 -17.27 -15.25 5.40
CA ILE A 167 -16.18 -16.19 5.09
C ILE A 167 -16.16 -16.55 3.60
N THR A 168 -17.33 -16.84 3.02
CA THR A 168 -17.44 -17.15 1.58
C THR A 168 -16.93 -16.00 0.72
N THR A 169 -17.28 -14.76 1.09
CA THR A 169 -16.81 -13.54 0.40
C THR A 169 -15.28 -13.39 0.51
N ALA A 170 -14.71 -13.62 1.70
CA ALA A 170 -13.27 -13.58 1.92
C ALA A 170 -12.54 -14.65 1.11
N LEU A 171 -13.01 -15.90 1.11
CA LEU A 171 -12.43 -16.99 0.32
C LEU A 171 -12.50 -16.74 -1.19
N GLY A 172 -13.55 -16.05 -1.66
CA GLY A 172 -13.69 -15.62 -3.05
C GLY A 172 -12.58 -14.67 -3.51
N SER A 173 -12.03 -13.88 -2.59
CA SER A 173 -10.97 -12.90 -2.83
C SER A 173 -9.57 -13.36 -2.42
N SER A 174 -9.43 -14.51 -1.75
CA SER A 174 -8.14 -15.06 -1.32
C SER A 174 -7.47 -15.86 -2.44
N ILE A 175 -6.17 -15.63 -2.64
CA ILE A 175 -5.32 -16.40 -3.56
C ILE A 175 -5.07 -17.81 -2.99
N SER A 176 -4.70 -17.90 -1.71
CA SER A 176 -4.39 -19.17 -1.02
C SER A 176 -5.62 -19.92 -0.52
N LYS A 177 -6.84 -19.36 -0.71
CA LYS A 177 -8.10 -19.89 -0.18
C LYS A 177 -8.11 -20.00 1.33
N ARG A 178 -7.50 -19.02 1.99
CA ARG A 178 -7.45 -18.87 3.45
C ARG A 178 -8.05 -17.54 3.87
N PHE A 179 -8.57 -17.49 5.07
CA PHE A 179 -9.14 -16.28 5.65
C PHE A 179 -8.73 -16.13 7.12
N ILE A 180 -8.93 -14.93 7.66
CA ILE A 180 -8.71 -14.60 9.06
C ILE A 180 -9.98 -13.98 9.64
N ILE A 181 -10.28 -14.32 10.89
CA ILE A 181 -11.24 -13.61 11.72
C ILE A 181 -10.45 -12.84 12.76
N GLU A 182 -10.75 -11.55 12.94
CA GLU A 182 -10.15 -10.71 13.97
C GLU A 182 -11.22 -9.85 14.67
N GLU A 183 -11.06 -9.57 15.95
CA GLU A 183 -11.93 -8.66 16.69
C GLU A 183 -11.89 -7.28 16.06
N PHE A 184 -13.06 -6.63 15.96
CA PHE A 184 -13.16 -5.30 15.40
C PHE A 184 -12.55 -4.27 16.36
N LEU A 185 -11.64 -3.46 15.86
CA LEU A 185 -11.06 -2.36 16.59
C LEU A 185 -11.81 -1.06 16.25
N ASP A 186 -12.44 -0.44 17.24
CA ASP A 186 -13.04 0.87 17.07
C ASP A 186 -11.96 1.94 16.90
N VAL A 187 -12.01 2.65 15.76
CA VAL A 187 -11.07 3.72 15.44
C VAL A 187 -11.48 5.01 16.15
N GLU A 188 -10.54 5.67 16.80
CA GLU A 188 -10.74 6.99 17.39
C GLU A 188 -10.03 8.06 16.56
N GLY A 189 -10.67 8.47 15.45
CA GLY A 189 -10.25 9.63 14.65
C GLY A 189 -9.08 9.43 13.70
N PHE A 190 -8.14 8.52 13.99
CA PHE A 190 -6.91 8.41 13.21
C PHE A 190 -6.68 7.01 12.65
N GLN A 191 -6.70 6.94 11.33
CA GLN A 191 -6.16 5.84 10.56
C GLN A 191 -5.05 6.41 9.67
N SER A 192 -3.94 5.71 9.57
CA SER A 192 -2.77 6.16 8.81
C SER A 192 -2.34 5.11 7.81
N SER A 193 -2.01 5.56 6.61
CA SER A 193 -1.11 4.89 5.68
C SER A 193 0.21 5.66 5.67
N ALA A 194 1.33 4.97 5.63
CA ALA A 194 2.64 5.60 5.64
C ALA A 194 3.61 4.80 4.79
N ASP A 195 4.43 5.50 4.00
CA ASP A 195 5.66 4.91 3.53
C ASP A 195 6.76 5.27 4.56
N VAL A 196 7.31 4.25 5.19
CA VAL A 196 8.44 4.40 6.12
C VAL A 196 9.70 3.80 5.51
N PHE A 197 10.87 4.29 5.92
CA PHE A 197 12.14 3.77 5.41
C PHE A 197 13.08 3.41 6.56
N ALA A 198 13.66 2.21 6.48
CA ALA A 198 14.70 1.75 7.39
C ALA A 198 16.09 1.98 6.79
N VAL A 199 17.03 2.46 7.59
CA VAL A 199 18.45 2.60 7.23
C VAL A 199 19.31 2.02 8.35
N ASP A 200 20.17 1.05 8.02
CA ASP A 200 21.05 0.36 8.95
C ASP A 200 20.35 -0.18 10.22
N GLY A 201 19.13 -0.70 10.04
CA GLY A 201 18.31 -1.27 11.11
C GLY A 201 17.56 -0.24 11.95
N ARG A 202 17.56 1.03 11.55
CA ARG A 202 16.84 2.11 12.23
C ARG A 202 15.70 2.63 11.36
N LEU A 203 14.56 2.91 11.97
CA LEU A 203 13.47 3.64 11.36
C LEU A 203 13.94 5.10 11.14
N ALA A 204 14.36 5.42 9.91
CA ALA A 204 14.91 6.72 9.56
C ALA A 204 13.85 7.70 9.05
N TYR A 205 12.82 7.19 8.35
CA TYR A 205 11.77 7.99 7.71
C TYR A 205 10.37 7.51 8.13
N PRO A 206 9.79 7.99 9.23
CA PRO A 206 8.42 7.72 9.66
C PRO A 206 7.45 8.78 9.09
N ALA A 207 6.76 8.48 7.99
CA ALA A 207 5.90 9.44 7.28
C ALA A 207 4.41 9.12 7.43
N TYR A 208 3.86 9.27 8.63
CA TYR A 208 2.45 9.02 8.90
C TYR A 208 1.53 10.05 8.22
N SER A 209 0.43 9.56 7.63
CA SER A 209 -0.65 10.37 7.09
C SER A 209 -1.90 10.32 7.97
N ASP A 210 -2.85 11.21 7.69
CA ASP A 210 -4.24 10.99 8.04
C ASP A 210 -4.96 10.44 6.81
N GLN A 211 -5.52 9.24 6.93
CA GLN A 211 -6.22 8.56 5.85
C GLN A 211 -7.73 8.74 6.02
N LEU A 212 -8.38 9.27 4.98
CA LEU A 212 -9.82 9.52 4.96
C LEU A 212 -10.49 8.68 3.86
N PHE A 213 -11.78 8.42 4.06
CA PHE A 213 -12.59 7.53 3.23
C PHE A 213 -13.82 8.26 2.70
N ASP A 214 -14.32 7.87 1.53
CA ASP A 214 -15.63 8.34 1.07
C ASP A 214 -16.73 7.40 1.59
N PRO A 215 -17.60 7.87 2.51
CA PRO A 215 -18.68 7.05 3.05
C PRO A 215 -19.76 6.71 2.00
N LYS A 216 -19.76 7.39 0.84
CA LYS A 216 -20.68 7.10 -0.27
C LYS A 216 -20.13 6.07 -1.24
N ALA A 217 -18.83 5.74 -1.15
CA ALA A 217 -18.23 4.72 -2.01
C ALA A 217 -18.84 3.34 -1.75
N PRO A 218 -19.03 2.50 -2.77
CA PRO A 218 -19.51 1.12 -2.61
C PRO A 218 -18.65 0.28 -1.66
N ASN A 219 -17.35 0.57 -1.59
CA ASN A 219 -16.46 0.05 -0.56
C ASN A 219 -15.94 1.21 0.31
N PRO A 220 -16.56 1.47 1.48
CA PRO A 220 -16.20 2.57 2.35
C PRO A 220 -14.86 2.39 3.08
N TYR A 221 -14.17 1.27 2.87
CA TYR A 221 -12.83 1.00 3.40
C TYR A 221 -11.71 1.31 2.40
N THR A 222 -12.04 1.81 1.20
CA THR A 222 -11.04 2.24 0.23
C THR A 222 -10.60 3.67 0.52
N PRO A 223 -9.30 3.94 0.76
CA PRO A 223 -8.81 5.28 0.99
C PRO A 223 -9.10 6.22 -0.18
N ALA A 224 -9.65 7.38 0.11
CA ALA A 224 -9.98 8.42 -0.86
C ALA A 224 -9.09 9.66 -0.74
N VAL A 225 -8.54 9.90 0.45
CA VAL A 225 -7.69 11.06 0.76
C VAL A 225 -6.61 10.63 1.75
N GLU A 226 -5.40 11.13 1.56
CA GLU A 226 -4.30 10.97 2.50
C GLU A 226 -3.61 12.32 2.71
N ILE A 227 -3.39 12.74 3.96
CA ILE A 227 -2.88 14.08 4.32
C ILE A 227 -1.61 13.95 5.15
N TRP A 228 -0.56 14.67 4.78
CA TRP A 228 0.71 14.77 5.50
C TRP A 228 1.04 16.21 5.88
N PRO A 229 1.74 16.40 7.04
CA PRO A 229 1.97 15.43 8.09
C PRO A 229 0.66 15.03 8.76
N SER A 230 0.65 13.85 9.42
CA SER A 230 -0.49 13.41 10.21
C SER A 230 -0.75 14.35 11.37
N SER A 231 -2.04 14.63 11.66
CA SER A 231 -2.48 15.36 12.85
C SER A 231 -2.59 14.47 14.11
N MET A 232 -2.21 13.20 13.98
CA MET A 232 -2.15 12.26 15.10
C MET A 232 -1.28 12.79 16.22
N PRO A 233 -1.69 12.68 17.51
CA PRO A 233 -0.89 13.16 18.63
C PRO A 233 0.54 12.63 18.58
N ILE A 234 1.52 13.47 18.89
CA ILE A 234 2.95 13.11 18.82
C ILE A 234 3.30 11.92 19.74
N SER A 235 2.58 11.77 20.87
CA SER A 235 2.73 10.60 21.75
C SER A 235 2.35 9.29 21.06
N VAL A 236 1.32 9.31 20.22
CA VAL A 236 0.86 8.15 19.44
C VAL A 236 1.84 7.85 18.29
N GLN A 237 2.33 8.90 17.60
CA GLN A 237 3.36 8.72 16.57
C GLN A 237 4.65 8.14 17.17
N ASN A 238 5.05 8.58 18.37
CA ASN A 238 6.21 8.04 19.09
C ASN A 238 6.00 6.57 19.50
N ASP A 239 4.80 6.19 19.94
CA ASP A 239 4.47 4.79 20.22
C ASP A 239 4.57 3.93 18.96
N LEU A 240 3.99 4.38 17.84
CA LEU A 240 4.13 3.70 16.54
C LEU A 240 5.59 3.58 16.10
N ASN A 241 6.40 4.62 16.28
CA ASN A 241 7.83 4.58 15.97
C ASN A 241 8.56 3.50 16.81
N GLN A 242 8.24 3.39 18.10
CA GLN A 242 8.81 2.37 18.98
C GLN A 242 8.37 0.96 18.56
N GLN A 243 7.10 0.77 18.24
CA GLN A 243 6.57 -0.49 17.76
C GLN A 243 7.23 -0.89 16.43
N LEU A 244 7.34 0.00 15.44
CA LEU A 244 8.00 -0.27 14.16
C LEU A 244 9.49 -0.56 14.33
N GLN A 245 10.20 0.22 15.16
CA GLN A 245 11.62 -0.02 15.43
C GLN A 245 11.83 -1.40 16.08
N ARG A 246 10.96 -1.78 17.02
CA ARG A 246 10.99 -3.10 17.65
C ARG A 246 10.69 -4.21 16.64
N LEU A 247 9.68 -4.02 15.80
CA LEU A 247 9.32 -4.96 14.73
C LEU A 247 10.51 -5.17 13.78
N PHE A 248 11.15 -4.10 13.31
CA PHE A 248 12.31 -4.18 12.44
C PHE A 248 13.48 -4.92 13.09
N THR A 249 13.72 -4.68 14.37
CA THR A 249 14.77 -5.37 15.13
C THR A 249 14.49 -6.87 15.24
N LEU A 250 13.27 -7.26 15.60
CA LEU A 250 12.87 -8.67 15.74
C LEU A 250 12.89 -9.43 14.42
N LEU A 251 12.52 -8.78 13.31
CA LEU A 251 12.52 -9.36 11.97
C LEU A 251 13.87 -9.24 11.25
N GLY A 252 14.89 -8.62 11.87
CA GLY A 252 16.21 -8.44 11.26
C GLY A 252 16.22 -7.52 10.03
N ILE A 253 15.25 -6.61 9.93
CA ILE A 253 15.14 -5.62 8.84
C ILE A 253 16.25 -4.59 8.99
N ARG A 254 16.97 -4.31 7.91
CA ARG A 254 18.07 -3.34 7.92
C ARG A 254 17.82 -2.13 7.04
N ASN A 255 17.48 -2.32 5.78
CA ASN A 255 17.31 -1.23 4.82
C ASN A 255 16.08 -1.49 3.95
N GLY A 256 15.40 -0.42 3.52
CA GLY A 256 14.33 -0.47 2.54
C GLY A 256 13.06 0.23 2.97
N ILE A 257 12.16 0.35 2.00
CA ILE A 257 10.84 0.98 2.16
C ILE A 257 9.81 -0.04 2.64
N PHE A 258 8.89 0.42 3.50
CA PHE A 258 7.75 -0.34 3.97
C PHE A 258 6.50 0.52 3.92
N ASN A 259 5.42 0.01 3.33
CA ASN A 259 4.11 0.62 3.45
C ASN A 259 3.42 0.09 4.70
N VAL A 260 3.03 0.99 5.59
CA VAL A 260 2.51 0.69 6.92
C VAL A 260 1.10 1.24 7.08
N GLU A 261 0.16 0.39 7.44
CA GLU A 261 -1.15 0.82 7.92
C GLU A 261 -1.21 0.73 9.45
N SER A 262 -1.68 1.81 10.08
CA SER A 262 -1.83 1.89 11.53
C SER A 262 -3.13 2.58 11.94
N ARG A 263 -3.57 2.35 13.18
CA ARG A 263 -4.80 2.94 13.74
C ARG A 263 -4.60 3.33 15.18
N LEU A 264 -5.14 4.49 15.55
CA LEU A 264 -5.44 4.81 16.95
C LEU A 264 -6.86 4.34 17.25
N CYS A 265 -7.03 3.57 18.32
CA CYS A 265 -8.33 2.99 18.69
C CYS A 265 -8.88 3.64 19.96
N SER A 266 -10.20 3.49 20.18
CA SER A 266 -10.94 4.08 21.31
C SER A 266 -10.44 3.66 22.70
N ASN A 267 -9.66 2.59 22.78
CA ASN A 267 -8.95 2.18 23.99
C ASN A 267 -7.62 2.95 24.23
N GLY A 268 -7.33 3.97 23.44
CA GLY A 268 -6.13 4.81 23.53
C GLY A 268 -4.85 4.15 23.03
N LYS A 269 -4.93 2.97 22.41
CA LYS A 269 -3.76 2.24 21.90
C LYS A 269 -3.61 2.42 20.39
N ALA A 270 -2.37 2.52 19.93
CA ALA A 270 -2.03 2.44 18.52
C ALA A 270 -1.73 0.99 18.10
N TYR A 271 -2.17 0.62 16.91
CA TYR A 271 -2.05 -0.72 16.34
C TYR A 271 -1.40 -0.68 14.97
N LEU A 272 -0.42 -1.55 14.75
CA LEU A 272 0.09 -1.85 13.41
C LEU A 272 -0.88 -2.83 12.72
N MET A 273 -1.55 -2.35 11.68
CA MET A 273 -2.56 -3.16 10.98
C MET A 273 -1.96 -3.97 9.84
N GLU A 274 -1.04 -3.38 9.10
CA GLU A 274 -0.31 -4.03 8.00
C GLU A 274 1.08 -3.38 7.86
N VAL A 275 2.09 -4.18 7.53
CA VAL A 275 3.43 -3.72 7.20
C VAL A 275 3.89 -4.51 5.98
N SER A 276 3.91 -3.88 4.82
CA SER A 276 4.30 -4.52 3.57
C SER A 276 5.69 -4.07 3.14
N PRO A 277 6.64 -4.97 2.84
CA PRO A 277 8.01 -4.61 2.46
C PRO A 277 8.09 -4.14 1.00
N ARG A 278 7.43 -3.03 0.71
CA ARG A 278 7.38 -2.33 -0.58
C ARG A 278 6.85 -0.91 -0.39
N GLY A 279 7.10 -0.03 -1.34
CA GLY A 279 6.48 1.30 -1.36
C GLY A 279 4.97 1.26 -1.60
N GLY A 280 4.27 2.29 -1.16
CA GLY A 280 2.82 2.45 -1.32
C GLY A 280 2.40 2.64 -2.77
N GLY A 281 1.11 2.37 -3.04
CA GLY A 281 0.45 2.73 -4.28
C GLY A 281 0.05 4.20 -4.35
N ASN A 282 -0.83 4.54 -5.28
CA ASN A 282 -1.44 5.87 -5.40
C ASN A 282 -0.43 7.04 -5.40
N ARG A 283 0.80 6.81 -5.88
CA ARG A 283 1.84 7.82 -6.01
C ARG A 283 2.34 8.43 -4.69
N ILE A 284 2.21 7.69 -3.56
CA ILE A 284 2.61 8.17 -2.23
C ILE A 284 4.09 8.62 -2.24
N ALA A 285 5.01 7.78 -2.75
CA ALA A 285 6.43 8.11 -2.77
C ALA A 285 6.77 9.35 -3.62
N GLU A 286 6.04 9.57 -4.72
CA GLU A 286 6.19 10.78 -5.54
C GLU A 286 5.74 12.04 -4.76
N LEU A 287 4.59 11.97 -4.07
CA LEU A 287 4.14 13.06 -3.20
C LEU A 287 5.16 13.33 -2.08
N GLN A 288 5.67 12.28 -1.43
CA GLN A 288 6.67 12.42 -0.37
C GLN A 288 7.95 13.09 -0.89
N THR A 289 8.38 12.77 -2.11
CA THR A 289 9.52 13.44 -2.74
C THR A 289 9.27 14.94 -2.91
N MET A 290 8.08 15.33 -3.38
CA MET A 290 7.71 16.75 -3.53
C MET A 290 7.59 17.46 -2.19
N ALA A 291 7.02 16.79 -1.19
CA ALA A 291 6.71 17.38 0.10
C ALA A 291 7.93 17.51 1.03
N THR A 292 8.95 16.66 0.87
CA THR A 292 10.09 16.56 1.80
C THR A 292 11.45 16.71 1.12
N GLY A 293 11.51 16.65 -0.21
CA GLY A 293 12.75 16.61 -0.97
C GLY A 293 13.51 15.29 -0.89
N GLN A 294 12.96 14.24 -0.27
CA GLN A 294 13.61 12.95 -0.12
C GLN A 294 13.00 11.92 -1.11
N ASP A 295 13.81 11.43 -2.03
CA ASP A 295 13.38 10.50 -3.08
C ASP A 295 13.42 9.05 -2.58
N LEU A 296 12.27 8.55 -2.11
CA LEU A 296 12.12 7.19 -1.60
C LEU A 296 12.23 6.13 -2.71
N ILE A 297 11.85 6.47 -3.95
CA ILE A 297 11.99 5.56 -5.10
C ILE A 297 13.45 5.34 -5.42
N LEU A 298 14.22 6.43 -5.49
CA LEU A 298 15.66 6.32 -5.73
C LEU A 298 16.40 5.62 -4.57
N ALA A 299 15.97 5.86 -3.32
CA ALA A 299 16.51 5.19 -2.15
C ALA A 299 16.27 3.67 -2.23
N GLU A 300 15.07 3.24 -2.62
CA GLU A 300 14.74 1.85 -2.79
C GLU A 300 15.48 1.19 -3.95
N LEU A 301 15.60 1.88 -5.10
CA LEU A 301 16.44 1.44 -6.24
C LEU A 301 17.89 1.21 -5.80
N ASN A 302 18.44 2.13 -5.03
CA ASN A 302 19.81 1.99 -4.51
C ASN A 302 19.93 0.78 -3.61
N GLN A 303 18.95 0.58 -2.71
CA GLN A 303 18.92 -0.55 -1.79
C GLN A 303 18.94 -1.88 -2.54
N VAL A 304 17.98 -2.11 -3.48
CA VAL A 304 17.85 -3.41 -4.19
C VAL A 304 18.96 -3.68 -5.19
N LEU A 305 19.72 -2.67 -5.58
CA LEU A 305 20.88 -2.79 -6.45
C LEU A 305 22.22 -2.78 -5.67
N GLY A 306 22.17 -2.81 -4.32
CA GLY A 306 23.34 -2.87 -3.46
C GLY A 306 24.18 -1.58 -3.45
N ASN A 307 23.58 -0.44 -3.79
CA ASN A 307 24.19 0.86 -3.66
C ASN A 307 23.93 1.46 -2.27
N SER A 308 24.67 2.50 -1.89
CA SER A 308 24.44 3.19 -0.62
C SER A 308 23.06 3.88 -0.58
N VAL A 309 22.36 3.72 0.51
CA VAL A 309 21.13 4.45 0.84
C VAL A 309 21.52 5.58 1.80
N ALA A 310 22.18 6.59 1.27
CA ALA A 310 22.56 7.76 2.06
C ALA A 310 21.43 8.82 2.01
N ASN A 311 21.34 9.65 3.08
CA ASN A 311 20.51 10.87 3.16
C ASN A 311 19.00 10.67 3.36
N ILE A 312 18.53 9.50 3.76
CA ILE A 312 17.16 9.33 4.23
C ILE A 312 17.12 9.66 5.73
N THR A 313 16.31 10.66 6.09
CA THR A 313 16.18 11.19 7.46
C THR A 313 14.70 11.41 7.79
N THR A 314 14.42 11.75 9.05
CA THR A 314 13.06 12.14 9.46
C THR A 314 12.47 13.18 8.52
N PRO A 315 11.23 12.99 8.00
CA PRO A 315 10.63 13.91 7.04
C PRO A 315 10.36 15.28 7.66
N VAL A 316 10.68 16.33 6.90
CA VAL A 316 10.31 17.71 7.21
C VAL A 316 9.44 18.21 6.07
N TYR A 317 8.21 18.57 6.36
CA TYR A 317 7.23 18.98 5.36
C TYR A 317 7.22 20.49 5.15
N ASP A 318 7.17 20.91 3.88
CA ASP A 318 6.88 22.28 3.48
C ASP A 318 5.37 22.45 3.33
N GLY A 319 4.71 22.83 4.41
CA GLY A 319 3.24 22.96 4.48
C GLY A 319 2.51 21.61 4.69
N VAL A 320 1.23 21.60 4.33
CA VAL A 320 0.34 20.44 4.42
C VAL A 320 0.06 19.92 3.01
N TRP A 321 0.33 18.65 2.81
CA TRP A 321 0.19 17.97 1.53
C TRP A 321 -0.93 16.95 1.57
N CYS A 322 -1.64 16.82 0.47
CA CYS A 322 -2.72 15.85 0.34
C CYS A 322 -2.64 15.09 -0.98
N ASN A 323 -2.80 13.80 -0.91
CA ASN A 323 -3.08 12.93 -2.04
C ASN A 323 -4.59 12.73 -2.12
N TYR A 324 -5.25 13.45 -3.03
CA TYR A 324 -6.66 13.29 -3.31
C TYR A 324 -6.86 12.28 -4.44
N ILE A 325 -7.57 11.19 -4.17
CA ILE A 325 -7.83 10.14 -5.13
C ILE A 325 -9.12 10.49 -5.90
N ILE A 326 -8.99 10.81 -7.19
CA ILE A 326 -10.13 11.09 -8.06
C ILE A 326 -10.86 9.77 -8.30
N HIS A 327 -12.15 9.71 -7.95
CA HIS A 327 -12.96 8.51 -8.08
C HIS A 327 -14.43 8.84 -8.36
N SER A 328 -15.20 7.85 -8.82
CA SER A 328 -16.63 7.95 -9.02
C SER A 328 -17.36 6.80 -8.32
N CYS A 329 -18.54 7.08 -7.78
CA CYS A 329 -19.43 6.04 -7.29
C CYS A 329 -20.34 5.48 -8.39
N GLU A 330 -20.29 6.03 -9.60
CA GLU A 330 -21.14 5.69 -10.73
C GLU A 330 -20.34 4.93 -11.80
N HIS A 331 -21.04 4.04 -12.53
CA HIS A 331 -20.53 3.39 -13.73
C HIS A 331 -20.85 4.23 -14.97
N GLY A 332 -19.95 4.26 -15.95
CA GLY A 332 -20.18 4.97 -17.21
C GLY A 332 -18.94 5.04 -18.10
N ILE A 333 -19.02 5.83 -19.15
CA ILE A 333 -17.89 6.15 -20.02
C ILE A 333 -17.42 7.56 -19.70
N LEU A 334 -16.13 7.72 -19.38
CA LEU A 334 -15.54 9.01 -19.06
C LEU A 334 -15.65 9.97 -20.26
N ARG A 335 -16.21 11.17 -20.03
CA ARG A 335 -16.17 12.28 -20.99
C ARG A 335 -15.06 13.27 -20.64
N SER A 336 -15.03 13.72 -19.39
CA SER A 336 -13.99 14.63 -18.88
C SER A 336 -13.91 14.57 -17.36
N ILE A 337 -12.75 14.99 -16.85
CA ILE A 337 -12.53 15.36 -15.46
C ILE A 337 -12.19 16.85 -15.50
N ASP A 338 -13.12 17.69 -15.03
CA ASP A 338 -12.97 19.13 -15.05
C ASP A 338 -12.63 19.63 -13.64
N ILE A 339 -11.53 20.35 -13.50
CA ILE A 339 -11.09 20.94 -12.24
C ILE A 339 -11.29 22.45 -12.32
N ASP A 340 -11.92 23.04 -11.28
CA ASP A 340 -12.07 24.48 -11.15
C ASP A 340 -10.70 25.18 -11.35
N PRO A 341 -10.58 26.14 -12.28
CA PRO A 341 -9.30 26.74 -12.63
C PRO A 341 -8.61 27.46 -11.46
N ASP A 342 -9.38 28.15 -10.60
CA ASP A 342 -8.85 28.87 -9.46
C ASP A 342 -8.36 27.90 -8.39
N PHE A 343 -9.13 26.83 -8.13
CA PHE A 343 -8.71 25.74 -7.25
C PHE A 343 -7.44 25.08 -7.75
N LYS A 344 -7.38 24.76 -9.05
CA LYS A 344 -6.21 24.16 -9.69
C LYS A 344 -4.97 25.04 -9.54
N CYS A 345 -5.09 26.32 -9.85
CA CYS A 345 -3.98 27.27 -9.79
C CYS A 345 -3.43 27.44 -8.36
N HIS A 346 -4.31 27.49 -7.35
CA HIS A 346 -3.89 27.78 -5.98
C HIS A 346 -3.38 26.55 -5.23
N TYR A 347 -4.01 25.39 -5.41
CA TYR A 347 -3.80 24.23 -4.53
C TYR A 347 -3.18 23.00 -5.19
N VAL A 348 -3.42 22.78 -6.50
CA VAL A 348 -2.89 21.58 -7.17
C VAL A 348 -1.41 21.78 -7.51
N ARG A 349 -0.57 20.83 -7.08
CA ARG A 349 0.87 20.82 -7.36
C ARG A 349 1.26 19.80 -8.41
N ASP A 350 0.49 18.71 -8.48
CA ASP A 350 0.65 17.70 -9.52
C ASP A 350 -0.65 16.95 -9.75
N GLU A 351 -0.80 16.38 -10.94
CA GLU A 351 -1.97 15.60 -11.34
C GLU A 351 -1.56 14.36 -12.13
N GLY A 352 -2.20 13.25 -11.86
CA GLY A 352 -1.99 12.01 -12.59
C GLY A 352 -3.31 11.33 -12.90
N TYR A 353 -3.57 11.06 -14.17
CA TYR A 353 -4.82 10.45 -14.62
C TYR A 353 -4.61 8.97 -14.95
N ASN A 354 -5.51 8.15 -14.45
CA ASN A 354 -5.56 6.71 -14.67
C ASN A 354 -6.41 6.36 -15.88
N LEU A 355 -7.45 7.16 -16.14
CA LEU A 355 -8.40 7.00 -17.22
C LEU A 355 -8.42 8.26 -18.08
N HIS A 356 -8.75 8.06 -19.37
CA HIS A 356 -8.86 9.11 -20.36
C HIS A 356 -10.27 9.14 -20.95
N PRO A 357 -10.69 10.24 -21.60
CA PRO A 357 -11.97 10.30 -22.29
C PRO A 357 -12.17 9.10 -23.23
N GLY A 358 -13.28 8.38 -23.05
CA GLY A 358 -13.60 7.15 -23.76
C GLY A 358 -13.38 5.86 -22.95
N ASP A 359 -12.65 5.91 -21.84
CA ASP A 359 -12.44 4.75 -20.98
C ASP A 359 -13.67 4.47 -20.12
N THR A 360 -13.83 3.20 -19.71
CA THR A 360 -14.88 2.78 -18.77
C THR A 360 -14.52 3.18 -17.35
N VAL A 361 -15.44 3.85 -16.68
CA VAL A 361 -15.39 4.17 -15.26
C VAL A 361 -16.17 3.11 -14.50
N GLU A 362 -15.52 2.51 -13.52
CA GLU A 362 -16.14 1.59 -12.58
C GLU A 362 -16.35 2.27 -11.23
N PRO A 363 -17.39 1.89 -10.46
CA PRO A 363 -17.58 2.41 -9.11
C PRO A 363 -16.37 2.15 -8.21
N PHE A 364 -16.10 3.09 -7.29
CA PHE A 364 -14.92 3.08 -6.44
C PHE A 364 -14.98 1.97 -5.39
N THR A 365 -14.49 0.80 -5.74
CA THR A 365 -14.43 -0.40 -4.89
C THR A 365 -13.03 -0.77 -4.43
N GLY A 366 -12.01 -0.08 -4.94
CA GLY A 366 -10.60 -0.32 -4.63
C GLY A 366 -9.69 0.66 -5.38
N ALA A 367 -8.42 0.71 -5.01
CA ALA A 367 -7.43 1.60 -5.63
C ALA A 367 -7.31 1.45 -7.16
N ASN A 368 -7.59 0.26 -7.68
CA ASN A 368 -7.56 -0.04 -9.12
C ASN A 368 -8.74 0.56 -9.92
N THR A 369 -9.77 1.07 -9.24
CA THR A 369 -10.92 1.76 -9.87
C THR A 369 -10.85 3.28 -9.72
N SER A 370 -9.74 3.83 -9.26
CA SER A 370 -9.50 5.28 -9.23
C SER A 370 -9.32 5.85 -10.65
N LEU A 371 -9.81 7.07 -10.87
CA LEU A 371 -9.67 7.80 -12.14
C LEU A 371 -8.32 8.53 -12.21
N GLY A 372 -7.70 8.80 -11.07
CA GLY A 372 -6.45 9.53 -10.98
C GLY A 372 -6.16 10.01 -9.57
N THR A 373 -5.14 10.87 -9.44
CA THR A 373 -4.74 11.50 -8.18
C THR A 373 -4.41 12.97 -8.41
N LEU A 374 -4.70 13.80 -7.40
CA LEU A 374 -4.22 15.18 -7.32
C LEU A 374 -3.36 15.33 -6.09
N PHE A 375 -2.19 15.95 -6.24
CA PHE A 375 -1.40 16.40 -5.11
C PHE A 375 -1.78 17.82 -4.78
N LEU A 376 -2.37 18.03 -3.60
CA LEU A 376 -2.77 19.34 -3.11
C LEU A 376 -1.78 19.79 -2.05
N ARG A 377 -1.56 21.11 -1.95
CA ARG A 377 -0.74 21.74 -0.92
C ARG A 377 -1.41 22.98 -0.39
N THR A 378 -1.39 23.11 0.93
CA THR A 378 -1.78 24.34 1.65
C THR A 378 -0.70 24.70 2.67
N ASP A 379 -0.80 25.90 3.25
CA ASP A 379 0.14 26.29 4.29
C ASP A 379 -0.27 25.77 5.67
N THR A 380 -1.57 25.54 5.91
CA THR A 380 -2.09 25.04 7.19
C THR A 380 -3.04 23.87 7.02
N ARG A 381 -3.24 23.12 8.10
CA ARG A 381 -4.18 22.00 8.14
C ARG A 381 -5.63 22.48 8.05
N GLU A 382 -5.96 23.58 8.70
CA GLU A 382 -7.30 24.15 8.67
C GLU A 382 -7.71 24.55 7.25
N GLU A 383 -6.78 25.10 6.46
CA GLU A 383 -7.01 25.39 5.05
C GLU A 383 -7.25 24.13 4.24
N MET A 384 -6.45 23.07 4.48
CA MET A 384 -6.64 21.77 3.83
C MET A 384 -8.02 21.18 4.14
N ASP A 385 -8.44 21.22 5.40
CA ASP A 385 -9.75 20.71 5.81
C ASP A 385 -10.90 21.50 5.15
N VAL A 386 -10.76 22.82 5.00
CA VAL A 386 -11.74 23.69 4.30
C VAL A 386 -11.85 23.32 2.83
N ILE A 387 -10.72 23.18 2.11
CA ILE A 387 -10.77 22.83 0.68
C ILE A 387 -11.30 21.41 0.45
N LEU A 388 -10.94 20.45 1.29
CA LEU A 388 -11.42 19.08 1.19
C LEU A 388 -12.93 18.98 1.48
N SER A 389 -13.49 19.79 2.38
CA SER A 389 -14.94 19.83 2.64
C SER A 389 -15.78 20.22 1.43
N SER A 390 -15.19 20.92 0.46
CA SER A 390 -15.83 21.43 -0.75
C SER A 390 -15.26 20.85 -2.06
N VAL A 391 -14.33 19.93 -1.99
CA VAL A 391 -13.58 19.41 -3.15
C VAL A 391 -14.49 18.81 -4.24
N TYR A 392 -15.61 18.20 -3.86
CA TYR A 392 -16.61 17.67 -4.81
C TYR A 392 -17.27 18.78 -5.67
N ASN A 393 -17.25 20.02 -5.22
CA ASN A 393 -17.72 21.17 -5.99
C ASN A 393 -16.64 21.75 -6.93
N LYS A 394 -15.40 21.30 -6.74
CA LYS A 394 -14.21 21.76 -7.47
C LYS A 394 -13.74 20.79 -8.54
N ILE A 395 -14.15 19.54 -8.44
CA ILE A 395 -13.80 18.47 -9.37
C ILE A 395 -15.09 17.85 -9.89
N THR A 396 -15.33 17.98 -11.20
CA THR A 396 -16.52 17.44 -11.86
C THR A 396 -16.13 16.31 -12.80
N ILE A 397 -16.64 15.12 -12.51
CA ILE A 397 -16.47 13.95 -13.38
C ILE A 397 -17.72 13.86 -14.27
N LYS A 398 -17.54 13.95 -15.59
CA LYS A 398 -18.65 13.84 -16.56
C LYS A 398 -18.62 12.45 -17.18
N LEU A 399 -19.72 11.73 -17.04
CA LEU A 399 -19.95 10.41 -17.63
C LEU A 399 -21.01 10.47 -18.74
N ARG A 400 -21.07 9.42 -19.56
CA ARG A 400 -22.16 9.15 -20.53
C ARG A 400 -22.61 7.70 -20.43
#